data_da70f8c45aae10996ac94a0817f9ac1d
#
_entry.id   da70f8c45aae10996ac94a0817f9ac1d
#
_cell.length_a   1.000
_cell.length_b   1.000
_cell.length_c   1.000
_cell.angle_alpha   90.00
_cell.angle_beta   90.00
_cell.angle_gamma   90.00
#
_symmetry.space_group_name_H-M   'P 1'
#
loop_
_entity.id
_entity.type
_entity.pdbx_description
1 polymer ?
#
loop_
_entity_poly.entity_id
_entity_poly.type
_entity_poly.pdbx_seq_one_letter_code
_entity_poly.pdbx_strand_id
1 'polypeptide(L)'
;SVIDKSKVFQSTSLEGLDTANEGFIPFVKSTSTYKYKRNYDSWYVRWDKHAIALYNTCKKARFQNSQFYFKTGIAVPMVKSKVIRATLMENRVFDQSIVGIFPKNKDYLYYILALMNSDIINEFIHTINPTANNSSNYIKQIPFIEPDLKRKSIIDSLVQKILDLDFEQEFDKMSELHQTLNEYISQIYSL
;
A
#
# COMPACT_ATOMS: atom_id res chain seq x y z
N SER A 1 -17.72 -3.41 -14.99
CA SER A 1 -17.59 -4.34 -16.14
C SER A 1 -16.55 -5.39 -15.78
N VAL A 2 -16.87 -6.64 -16.03
CA VAL A 2 -15.94 -7.76 -15.86
C VAL A 2 -14.87 -7.63 -16.95
N ILE A 3 -13.62 -7.44 -16.54
CA ILE A 3 -12.50 -7.37 -17.48
C ILE A 3 -12.17 -8.80 -17.95
N ASP A 4 -11.97 -8.96 -19.25
CA ASP A 4 -11.44 -10.19 -19.82
C ASP A 4 -10.01 -10.42 -19.32
N LYS A 5 -9.82 -11.47 -18.52
CA LYS A 5 -8.53 -11.80 -17.91
C LYS A 5 -7.42 -12.08 -18.93
N SER A 6 -7.75 -12.49 -20.16
CA SER A 6 -6.79 -12.69 -21.26
C SER A 6 -6.11 -11.38 -21.70
N LYS A 7 -6.72 -10.24 -21.37
CA LYS A 7 -6.20 -8.90 -21.67
C LYS A 7 -5.46 -8.27 -20.49
N VAL A 8 -5.27 -8.99 -19.38
CA VAL A 8 -4.54 -8.51 -18.21
C VAL A 8 -3.09 -8.95 -18.30
N PHE A 9 -2.19 -7.99 -18.21
CA PHE A 9 -0.75 -8.17 -18.34
C PHE A 9 -0.03 -7.68 -17.08
N GLN A 10 1.20 -8.15 -16.92
CA GLN A 10 2.16 -7.54 -16.00
C GLN A 10 3.03 -6.56 -16.80
N SER A 11 3.27 -5.39 -16.24
CA SER A 11 4.15 -4.39 -16.87
C SER A 11 4.80 -3.54 -15.79
N THR A 12 5.98 -3.03 -16.11
CA THR A 12 6.68 -2.00 -15.34
C THR A 12 7.01 -0.78 -16.21
N SER A 13 6.56 -0.77 -17.47
CA SER A 13 6.83 0.31 -18.42
C SER A 13 5.81 1.45 -18.28
N LEU A 14 6.32 2.67 -18.13
CA LEU A 14 5.51 3.90 -18.17
C LEU A 14 5.05 4.26 -19.60
N GLU A 15 5.63 3.68 -20.61
CA GLU A 15 5.27 3.92 -22.02
C GLU A 15 4.03 3.13 -22.45
N GLY A 16 3.61 2.18 -21.64
CA GLY A 16 2.48 1.30 -21.90
C GLY A 16 2.87 -0.02 -22.58
N LEU A 17 1.87 -0.89 -22.66
CA LEU A 17 1.98 -2.19 -23.31
C LEU A 17 2.01 -2.04 -24.83
N ASP A 18 2.89 -2.80 -25.46
CA ASP A 18 2.95 -2.91 -26.92
C ASP A 18 2.01 -4.02 -27.38
N THR A 19 0.72 -3.73 -27.41
CA THR A 19 -0.32 -4.67 -27.83
C THR A 19 -1.10 -4.11 -29.00
N ALA A 20 -1.51 -4.98 -29.94
CA ALA A 20 -2.37 -4.62 -31.04
C ALA A 20 -3.80 -4.25 -30.58
N ASN A 21 -4.18 -4.69 -29.39
CA ASN A 21 -5.49 -4.49 -28.77
C ASN A 21 -5.36 -3.83 -27.39
N GLU A 22 -6.51 -3.60 -26.76
CA GLU A 22 -6.56 -3.12 -25.39
C GLU A 22 -5.80 -4.05 -24.43
N GLY A 23 -4.93 -3.47 -23.62
CA GLY A 23 -4.21 -4.17 -22.56
C GLY A 23 -4.46 -3.50 -21.21
N PHE A 24 -4.60 -4.30 -20.17
CA PHE A 24 -4.86 -3.86 -18.81
C PHE A 24 -3.79 -4.34 -17.86
N ILE A 25 -3.48 -3.54 -16.83
CA ILE A 25 -2.59 -3.93 -15.74
C ILE A 25 -3.29 -3.79 -14.38
N PRO A 26 -2.83 -4.51 -13.35
CA PRO A 26 -3.35 -4.35 -12.00
C PRO A 26 -3.20 -2.92 -11.46
N PHE A 27 -4.23 -2.48 -10.75
CA PHE A 27 -4.39 -1.11 -10.29
C PHE A 27 -4.79 -1.07 -8.82
N VAL A 28 -4.01 -0.38 -8.01
CA VAL A 28 -4.30 -0.24 -6.58
C VAL A 28 -5.24 0.94 -6.37
N LYS A 29 -6.45 0.62 -5.97
CA LYS A 29 -7.52 1.57 -5.68
C LYS A 29 -8.31 1.09 -4.47
N SER A 30 -8.82 2.04 -3.69
CA SER A 30 -9.65 1.75 -2.51
C SER A 30 -8.96 0.97 -1.37
N THR A 31 -9.70 0.77 -0.30
CA THR A 31 -9.26 0.05 0.90
C THR A 31 -9.10 -1.44 0.62
N SER A 32 -8.08 -2.06 1.19
CA SER A 32 -7.92 -3.51 1.21
C SER A 32 -8.86 -4.16 2.24
N THR A 33 -9.22 -5.42 2.02
CA THR A 33 -9.92 -6.25 3.01
C THR A 33 -9.02 -6.52 4.22
N TYR A 34 -7.74 -6.76 3.98
CA TYR A 34 -6.76 -7.13 5.00
C TYR A 34 -5.68 -6.05 5.17
N LYS A 35 -5.02 -6.04 6.32
CA LYS A 35 -3.77 -5.33 6.57
C LYS A 35 -2.61 -6.06 5.85
N TYR A 36 -1.48 -5.41 5.65
CA TYR A 36 -0.20 -5.90 5.12
C TYR A 36 -0.17 -6.25 3.64
N LYS A 37 -1.11 -7.01 3.11
CA LYS A 37 -1.16 -7.33 1.67
C LYS A 37 -2.57 -7.38 1.12
N ARG A 38 -2.69 -7.28 -0.20
CA ARG A 38 -3.92 -7.56 -0.95
C ARG A 38 -3.86 -8.99 -1.46
N ASN A 39 -4.89 -9.78 -1.18
CA ASN A 39 -4.92 -11.18 -1.65
C ASN A 39 -5.06 -11.29 -3.17
N TYR A 40 -5.75 -10.32 -3.77
CA TYR A 40 -6.00 -10.29 -5.22
C TYR A 40 -6.15 -8.86 -5.72
N ASP A 41 -5.91 -8.69 -7.02
CA ASP A 41 -6.20 -7.44 -7.72
C ASP A 41 -7.68 -7.37 -8.07
N SER A 42 -8.38 -6.36 -7.55
CA SER A 42 -9.81 -6.13 -7.82
C SER A 42 -10.04 -5.08 -8.89
N TRP A 43 -9.03 -4.32 -9.23
CA TRP A 43 -9.09 -3.21 -10.15
C TRP A 43 -7.99 -3.30 -11.19
N TYR A 44 -8.31 -2.88 -12.40
CA TYR A 44 -7.40 -2.86 -13.53
C TYR A 44 -7.55 -1.54 -14.28
N VAL A 45 -6.47 -1.05 -14.85
CA VAL A 45 -6.44 0.14 -15.67
C VAL A 45 -5.93 -0.21 -17.05
N ARG A 46 -6.52 0.40 -18.07
CA ARG A 46 -6.04 0.27 -19.45
C ARG A 46 -4.64 0.87 -19.54
N TRP A 47 -3.69 0.13 -20.13
CA TRP A 47 -2.27 0.48 -20.09
C TRP A 47 -1.55 0.24 -21.43
N ASP A 48 -2.25 0.15 -22.54
CA ASP A 48 -1.63 0.15 -23.86
C ASP A 48 -1.10 1.55 -24.23
N LYS A 49 -0.22 1.62 -25.22
CA LYS A 49 0.43 2.87 -25.67
C LYS A 49 -0.59 3.97 -26.02
N HIS A 50 -1.73 3.60 -26.62
CA HIS A 50 -2.78 4.55 -26.94
C HIS A 50 -3.43 5.14 -25.69
N ALA A 51 -3.70 4.32 -24.69
CA ALA A 51 -4.24 4.77 -23.40
C ALA A 51 -3.26 5.70 -22.68
N ILE A 52 -1.96 5.37 -22.67
CA ILE A 52 -0.92 6.22 -22.05
C ILE A 52 -0.82 7.58 -22.77
N ALA A 53 -0.86 7.61 -24.08
CA ALA A 53 -0.88 8.86 -24.85
C ALA A 53 -2.09 9.74 -24.44
N LEU A 54 -3.26 9.11 -24.27
CA LEU A 54 -4.46 9.81 -23.79
C LEU A 54 -4.28 10.34 -22.36
N TYR A 55 -3.73 9.55 -21.45
CA TYR A 55 -3.53 9.96 -20.06
C TYR A 55 -2.56 11.15 -19.93
N ASN A 56 -1.55 11.21 -20.76
CA ASN A 56 -0.59 12.31 -20.78
C ASN A 56 -1.19 13.63 -21.30
N THR A 57 -2.21 13.57 -22.13
CA THR A 57 -2.84 14.76 -22.75
C THR A 57 -4.15 15.16 -22.07
N CYS A 58 -4.86 14.23 -21.46
CA CYS A 58 -6.18 14.46 -20.88
C CYS A 58 -6.08 14.87 -19.40
N LYS A 59 -6.36 16.14 -19.10
CA LYS A 59 -6.38 16.64 -17.71
C LYS A 59 -7.34 15.88 -16.79
N LYS A 60 -8.40 15.29 -17.33
CA LYS A 60 -9.38 14.49 -16.55
C LYS A 60 -8.84 13.12 -16.14
N ALA A 61 -7.85 12.61 -16.86
CA ALA A 61 -7.27 11.29 -16.56
C ALA A 61 -6.49 11.26 -15.24
N ARG A 62 -6.08 12.43 -14.71
CA ARG A 62 -5.32 12.57 -13.45
C ARG A 62 -4.11 11.64 -13.36
N PHE A 63 -3.34 11.57 -14.43
CA PHE A 63 -2.11 10.80 -14.52
C PHE A 63 -1.01 11.48 -13.70
N GLN A 64 -1.12 11.33 -12.37
CA GLN A 64 -0.28 12.02 -11.38
C GLN A 64 0.61 11.03 -10.64
N ASN A 65 1.77 11.50 -10.18
CA ASN A 65 2.73 10.71 -9.41
C ASN A 65 3.29 9.49 -10.16
N SER A 66 3.30 9.52 -11.49
CA SER A 66 3.79 8.42 -12.34
C SER A 66 5.25 8.03 -12.05
N GLN A 67 6.05 8.96 -11.50
CA GLN A 67 7.42 8.66 -11.06
C GLN A 67 7.49 7.60 -9.93
N PHE A 68 6.36 7.30 -9.26
CA PHE A 68 6.25 6.28 -8.22
C PHE A 68 5.57 5.00 -8.71
N TYR A 69 5.03 4.97 -9.92
CA TYR A 69 4.42 3.77 -10.47
C TYR A 69 5.44 2.66 -10.59
N PHE A 70 4.99 1.44 -10.37
CA PHE A 70 5.79 0.21 -10.38
C PHE A 70 6.89 0.11 -9.33
N LYS A 71 7.03 1.10 -8.45
CA LYS A 71 7.98 1.04 -7.33
C LYS A 71 7.38 0.27 -6.16
N THR A 72 8.27 -0.41 -5.43
CA THR A 72 7.89 -1.03 -4.15
C THR A 72 7.66 0.06 -3.10
N GLY A 73 6.51 0.00 -2.46
CA GLY A 73 6.08 0.94 -1.43
C GLY A 73 4.90 0.42 -0.63
N ILE A 74 4.30 1.31 0.12
CA ILE A 74 3.15 1.00 1.00
C ILE A 74 1.96 1.83 0.52
N ALA A 75 0.83 1.16 0.29
CA ALA A 75 -0.43 1.79 -0.05
C ALA A 75 -1.27 2.01 1.20
N VAL A 76 -1.52 3.27 1.54
CA VAL A 76 -2.41 3.67 2.64
C VAL A 76 -3.69 4.25 2.04
N PRO A 77 -4.88 3.73 2.40
CA PRO A 77 -6.14 4.28 1.91
C PRO A 77 -6.33 5.73 2.34
N MET A 78 -6.70 6.59 1.39
CA MET A 78 -6.99 7.99 1.68
C MET A 78 -8.29 8.16 2.47
N VAL A 79 -9.29 7.35 2.18
CA VAL A 79 -10.56 7.41 2.91
C VAL A 79 -10.34 6.92 4.34
N LYS A 80 -10.68 7.79 5.29
CA LYS A 80 -10.60 7.49 6.72
C LYS A 80 -11.60 6.38 7.06
N SER A 81 -11.09 5.33 7.65
CA SER A 81 -11.87 4.22 8.20
C SER A 81 -11.53 4.05 9.67
N LYS A 82 -12.35 3.32 10.39
CA LYS A 82 -12.11 3.02 11.82
C LYS A 82 -10.73 2.38 12.06
N VAL A 83 -10.25 1.63 11.09
CA VAL A 83 -8.94 0.98 11.13
C VAL A 83 -8.21 1.22 9.81
N ILE A 84 -6.97 1.70 9.88
CA ILE A 84 -6.08 1.81 8.71
C ILE A 84 -5.65 0.40 8.29
N ARG A 85 -5.75 0.12 6.98
CA ARG A 85 -5.29 -1.12 6.36
C ARG A 85 -4.25 -0.78 5.31
N ALA A 86 -3.03 -0.55 5.77
CA ALA A 86 -1.89 -0.33 4.89
C ALA A 86 -1.43 -1.67 4.30
N THR A 87 -1.08 -1.66 3.02
CA THR A 87 -0.66 -2.88 2.30
C THR A 87 0.62 -2.65 1.53
N LEU A 88 1.45 -3.69 1.44
CA LEU A 88 2.58 -3.70 0.52
C LEU A 88 2.06 -3.54 -0.92
N MET A 89 2.76 -2.73 -1.69
CA MET A 89 2.46 -2.46 -3.09
C MET A 89 3.73 -2.64 -3.92
N GLU A 90 3.70 -3.56 -4.88
CA GLU A 90 4.83 -3.89 -5.74
C GLU A 90 4.37 -4.00 -7.18
N ASN A 91 5.15 -3.42 -8.10
CA ASN A 91 4.88 -3.48 -9.54
C ASN A 91 3.43 -3.10 -9.91
N ARG A 92 2.89 -2.07 -9.26
CA ARG A 92 1.51 -1.59 -9.45
C ARG A 92 1.48 -0.11 -9.76
N VAL A 93 0.43 0.31 -10.43
CA VAL A 93 -0.01 1.70 -10.48
C VAL A 93 -1.10 1.93 -9.44
N PHE A 94 -1.29 3.16 -9.02
CA PHE A 94 -2.29 3.54 -8.00
C PHE A 94 -2.89 4.91 -8.33
N ASP A 95 -4.09 5.17 -7.80
CA ASP A 95 -4.78 6.44 -7.98
C ASP A 95 -4.74 7.32 -6.71
N GLN A 96 -5.42 8.47 -6.81
CA GLN A 96 -5.51 9.45 -5.72
C GLN A 96 -6.25 8.93 -4.46
N SER A 97 -6.92 7.77 -4.51
CA SER A 97 -7.54 7.14 -3.33
C SER A 97 -6.51 6.48 -2.40
N ILE A 98 -5.25 6.47 -2.81
CA ILE A 98 -4.12 5.87 -2.10
C ILE A 98 -3.06 6.92 -1.81
N VAL A 99 -2.63 7.00 -0.56
CA VAL A 99 -1.38 7.66 -0.18
C VAL A 99 -0.27 6.62 -0.27
N GLY A 100 0.65 6.80 -1.22
CA GLY A 100 1.82 5.93 -1.39
C GLY A 100 2.96 6.38 -0.48
N ILE A 101 3.53 5.46 0.29
CA ILE A 101 4.74 5.68 1.08
C ILE A 101 5.88 4.91 0.43
N PHE A 102 6.94 5.62 0.03
CA PHE A 102 8.12 5.06 -0.63
C PHE A 102 9.37 5.40 0.18
N PRO A 103 9.79 4.54 1.12
CA PRO A 103 10.95 4.81 1.96
C PRO A 103 12.22 5.03 1.12
N LYS A 104 12.99 6.07 1.44
CA LYS A 104 14.29 6.31 0.80
C LYS A 104 15.28 5.19 1.12
N ASN A 105 15.33 4.78 2.38
CA ASN A 105 16.02 3.56 2.81
C ASN A 105 15.01 2.40 2.83
N LYS A 106 15.20 1.45 1.92
CA LYS A 106 14.31 0.29 1.75
C LYS A 106 14.36 -0.67 2.94
N ASP A 107 15.40 -0.63 3.75
CA ASP A 107 15.52 -1.46 4.95
C ASP A 107 14.43 -1.16 5.98
N TYR A 108 13.79 0.01 5.91
CA TYR A 108 12.66 0.37 6.76
C TYR A 108 11.29 0.03 6.20
N LEU A 109 11.20 -0.60 5.03
CA LEU A 109 9.93 -0.88 4.37
C LEU A 109 8.98 -1.68 5.26
N TYR A 110 9.46 -2.77 5.84
CA TYR A 110 8.64 -3.64 6.69
C TYR A 110 8.32 -3.01 8.03
N TYR A 111 9.28 -2.31 8.63
CA TYR A 111 9.04 -1.54 9.85
C TYR A 111 7.95 -0.49 9.63
N ILE A 112 7.99 0.30 8.55
CA ILE A 112 6.98 1.30 8.23
C ILE A 112 5.63 0.64 7.91
N LEU A 113 5.62 -0.51 7.25
CA LEU A 113 4.39 -1.26 7.00
C LEU A 113 3.73 -1.74 8.31
N ALA A 114 4.53 -2.25 9.26
CA ALA A 114 4.07 -2.61 10.59
C ALA A 114 3.54 -1.38 11.35
N LEU A 115 4.30 -0.29 11.34
CA LEU A 115 3.95 0.98 11.96
C LEU A 115 2.60 1.49 11.47
N MET A 116 2.39 1.57 10.15
CA MET A 116 1.14 2.06 9.56
C MET A 116 -0.07 1.18 9.86
N ASN A 117 0.13 -0.09 10.22
CA ASN A 117 -0.92 -1.01 10.61
C ASN A 117 -1.12 -1.11 12.13
N SER A 118 -0.25 -0.48 12.93
CA SER A 118 -0.28 -0.54 14.39
C SER A 118 -1.45 0.25 14.98
N ASP A 119 -1.90 -0.17 16.16
CA ASP A 119 -2.98 0.49 16.86
C ASP A 119 -2.58 1.88 17.35
N ILE A 120 -1.34 2.04 17.81
CA ILE A 120 -0.84 3.35 18.28
C ILE A 120 -0.84 4.41 17.17
N ILE A 121 -0.46 4.05 15.96
CA ILE A 121 -0.52 4.98 14.83
C ILE A 121 -1.95 5.21 14.35
N ASN A 122 -2.80 4.18 14.42
CA ASN A 122 -4.21 4.34 14.13
C ASN A 122 -4.86 5.36 15.07
N GLU A 123 -4.62 5.27 16.37
CA GLU A 123 -5.10 6.22 17.38
C GLU A 123 -4.51 7.62 17.15
N PHE A 124 -3.21 7.72 16.90
CA PHE A 124 -2.54 8.98 16.61
C PHE A 124 -3.18 9.70 15.42
N ILE A 125 -3.36 9.01 14.29
CA ILE A 125 -3.99 9.57 13.09
C ILE A 125 -5.43 10.00 13.38
N HIS A 126 -6.20 9.22 14.14
CA HIS A 126 -7.56 9.61 14.52
C HIS A 126 -7.59 10.85 15.40
N THR A 127 -6.61 11.03 16.25
CA THR A 127 -6.49 12.20 17.14
C THR A 127 -6.15 13.48 16.38
N ILE A 128 -5.18 13.43 15.47
CA ILE A 128 -4.72 14.63 14.75
C ILE A 128 -5.55 14.99 13.52
N ASN A 129 -6.30 14.03 12.99
CA ASN A 129 -7.06 14.20 11.75
C ASN A 129 -8.57 14.29 11.99
N PRO A 130 -9.14 15.49 12.03
CA PRO A 130 -10.59 15.68 12.20
C PRO A 130 -11.38 15.42 10.91
N THR A 131 -10.71 15.21 9.77
CA THR A 131 -11.34 15.09 8.44
C THR A 131 -11.70 13.65 8.08
N ALA A 132 -12.50 13.49 7.03
CA ALA A 132 -12.86 12.18 6.50
C ALA A 132 -11.75 11.51 5.65
N ASN A 133 -10.62 12.20 5.41
CA ASN A 133 -9.57 11.71 4.52
C ASN A 133 -8.19 11.69 5.21
N ASN A 134 -7.48 10.57 5.10
CA ASN A 134 -6.08 10.43 5.48
C ASN A 134 -5.19 11.01 4.36
N SER A 135 -5.10 12.34 4.30
CA SER A 135 -4.20 12.97 3.31
C SER A 135 -2.73 12.72 3.65
N SER A 136 -1.87 12.86 2.65
CA SER A 136 -0.42 12.76 2.85
C SER A 136 0.12 13.74 3.91
N ASN A 137 -0.58 14.87 4.14
CA ASN A 137 -0.20 15.84 5.16
C ASN A 137 -0.33 15.29 6.58
N TYR A 138 -1.34 14.46 6.86
CA TYR A 138 -1.47 13.80 8.16
C TYR A 138 -0.48 12.64 8.30
N ILE A 139 -0.30 11.85 7.24
CA ILE A 139 0.68 10.74 7.26
C ILE A 139 2.10 11.26 7.52
N LYS A 140 2.47 12.43 6.99
CA LYS A 140 3.78 13.06 7.23
C LYS A 140 3.99 13.55 8.67
N GLN A 141 2.94 13.67 9.48
CA GLN A 141 3.03 14.09 10.88
C GLN A 141 3.27 12.91 11.83
N ILE A 142 3.22 11.68 11.33
CA ILE A 142 3.52 10.49 12.14
C ILE A 142 4.98 10.58 12.59
N PRO A 143 5.24 10.56 13.91
CA PRO A 143 6.59 10.56 14.39
C PRO A 143 7.28 9.26 14.00
N PHE A 144 8.42 9.35 13.34
CA PHE A 144 9.26 8.20 13.04
C PHE A 144 10.30 8.03 14.14
N ILE A 145 10.16 6.98 14.94
CA ILE A 145 11.16 6.59 15.95
C ILE A 145 11.95 5.44 15.37
N GLU A 146 13.27 5.62 15.26
CA GLU A 146 14.15 4.58 14.75
C GLU A 146 14.26 3.43 15.78
N PRO A 147 13.88 2.18 15.38
CA PRO A 147 14.03 1.04 16.26
C PRO A 147 15.51 0.64 16.39
N ASP A 148 15.89 0.09 17.54
CA ASP A 148 17.17 -0.60 17.60
C ASP A 148 17.23 -1.81 16.65
N LEU A 149 18.43 -2.24 16.29
CA LEU A 149 18.65 -3.30 15.30
C LEU A 149 17.97 -4.62 15.68
N LYS A 150 17.90 -4.95 16.98
CA LYS A 150 17.27 -6.19 17.45
C LYS A 150 15.76 -6.14 17.25
N ARG A 151 15.10 -5.07 17.71
CA ARG A 151 13.65 -4.88 17.52
C ARG A 151 13.29 -4.81 16.05
N LYS A 152 14.07 -4.06 15.26
CA LYS A 152 13.86 -3.99 13.82
C LYS A 152 13.89 -5.37 13.15
N SER A 153 14.89 -6.19 13.45
CA SER A 153 15.03 -7.54 12.88
C SER A 153 13.84 -8.43 13.26
N ILE A 154 13.34 -8.33 14.48
CA ILE A 154 12.15 -9.08 14.91
C ILE A 154 10.90 -8.61 14.16
N ILE A 155 10.70 -7.31 14.06
CA ILE A 155 9.55 -6.73 13.35
C ILE A 155 9.57 -7.14 11.88
N ASP A 156 10.71 -7.02 11.21
CA ASP A 156 10.87 -7.41 9.80
C ASP A 156 10.55 -8.90 9.59
N SER A 157 11.03 -9.77 10.48
CA SER A 157 10.73 -11.21 10.45
C SER A 157 9.24 -11.50 10.64
N LEU A 158 8.57 -10.81 11.56
CA LEU A 158 7.13 -10.97 11.79
C LEU A 158 6.31 -10.49 10.59
N VAL A 159 6.67 -9.35 10.01
CA VAL A 159 6.01 -8.84 8.79
C VAL A 159 6.18 -9.82 7.64
N GLN A 160 7.39 -10.37 7.43
CA GLN A 160 7.64 -11.36 6.39
C GLN A 160 6.75 -12.59 6.59
N LYS A 161 6.67 -13.13 7.82
CA LYS A 161 5.79 -14.24 8.14
C LYS A 161 4.32 -13.94 7.81
N ILE A 162 3.84 -12.71 8.14
CA ILE A 162 2.48 -12.31 7.79
C ILE A 162 2.29 -12.27 6.27
N LEU A 163 3.25 -11.72 5.52
CA LEU A 163 3.17 -11.63 4.07
C LEU A 163 3.13 -13.00 3.38
N ASP A 164 3.73 -14.02 4.00
CA ASP A 164 3.77 -15.40 3.49
C ASP A 164 2.48 -16.19 3.76
N LEU A 165 1.60 -15.72 4.69
CA LEU A 165 0.35 -16.41 5.02
C LEU A 165 -0.69 -16.35 3.89
N ASP A 166 -1.52 -17.38 3.80
CA ASP A 166 -2.81 -17.30 3.10
C ASP A 166 -3.88 -16.73 4.04
N PHE A 167 -4.26 -15.46 3.84
CA PHE A 167 -5.18 -14.77 4.75
C PHE A 167 -6.62 -15.32 4.74
N GLU A 168 -7.01 -16.06 3.71
CA GLU A 168 -8.32 -16.69 3.67
C GLU A 168 -8.37 -17.95 4.54
N GLN A 169 -7.23 -18.62 4.69
CA GLN A 169 -7.12 -19.87 5.47
C GLN A 169 -6.46 -19.66 6.84
N GLU A 170 -5.56 -18.68 6.99
CA GLU A 170 -4.72 -18.49 8.16
C GLU A 170 -4.97 -17.13 8.85
N PHE A 171 -6.23 -16.64 8.83
CA PHE A 171 -6.58 -15.34 9.40
C PHE A 171 -6.25 -15.23 10.90
N ASP A 172 -6.51 -16.27 11.68
CA ASP A 172 -6.23 -16.27 13.12
C ASP A 172 -4.73 -16.12 13.39
N LYS A 173 -3.89 -16.83 12.65
CA LYS A 173 -2.44 -16.73 12.75
C LYS A 173 -1.94 -15.34 12.33
N MET A 174 -2.54 -14.74 11.30
CA MET A 174 -2.24 -13.35 10.94
C MET A 174 -2.58 -12.40 12.08
N SER A 175 -3.71 -12.59 12.76
CA SER A 175 -4.14 -11.78 13.90
C SER A 175 -3.21 -11.90 15.08
N GLU A 176 -2.74 -13.09 15.41
CA GLU A 176 -1.75 -13.33 16.49
C GLU A 176 -0.41 -12.63 16.21
N LEU A 177 0.10 -12.78 14.98
CA LEU A 177 1.34 -12.11 14.58
C LEU A 177 1.18 -10.58 14.58
N HIS A 178 0.01 -10.07 14.17
CA HIS A 178 -0.29 -8.66 14.23
C HIS A 178 -0.32 -8.13 15.68
N GLN A 179 -0.91 -8.88 16.61
CA GLN A 179 -0.91 -8.51 18.03
C GLN A 179 0.53 -8.45 18.58
N THR A 180 1.35 -9.43 18.28
CA THR A 180 2.77 -9.41 18.65
C THR A 180 3.50 -8.19 18.08
N LEU A 181 3.24 -7.85 16.81
CA LEU A 181 3.78 -6.61 16.20
C LEU A 181 3.35 -5.34 16.93
N ASN A 182 2.08 -5.25 17.33
CA ASN A 182 1.57 -4.12 18.10
C ASN A 182 2.33 -3.94 19.43
N GLU A 183 2.64 -5.04 20.12
CA GLU A 183 3.41 -5.01 21.37
C GLU A 183 4.83 -4.45 21.14
N TYR A 184 5.54 -4.91 20.11
CA TYR A 184 6.86 -4.39 19.76
C TYR A 184 6.83 -2.91 19.35
N ILE A 185 5.86 -2.51 18.53
CA ILE A 185 5.70 -1.10 18.12
C ILE A 185 5.37 -0.23 19.35
N SER A 186 4.45 -0.67 20.21
CA SER A 186 4.09 0.07 21.42
C SER A 186 5.28 0.28 22.36
N GLN A 187 6.15 -0.72 22.51
CA GLN A 187 7.39 -0.58 23.29
C GLN A 187 8.37 0.45 22.73
N ILE A 188 8.37 0.66 21.41
CA ILE A 188 9.22 1.69 20.77
C ILE A 188 8.63 3.09 21.03
N TYR A 189 7.31 3.21 21.11
CA TYR A 189 6.59 4.48 21.27
C TYR A 189 6.20 4.81 22.73
N SER A 190 6.40 3.88 23.65
CA SER A 190 6.19 4.08 25.10
C SER A 190 7.48 4.61 25.74
N LEU A 191 7.82 5.86 25.45
CA LEU A 191 8.88 6.60 26.14
C LEU A 191 8.32 7.50 27.23
#